data_71490d7431d5459e2c145c8818fc7e00
#
_entry.id   71490d7431d5459e2c145c8818fc7e00
#
_cell.length_a   1.000
_cell.length_b   1.000
_cell.length_c   1.000
_cell.angle_alpha   90.00
_cell.angle_beta   90.00
_cell.angle_gamma   90.00
#
_symmetry.space_group_name_H-M   'P 1'
#
loop_
_entity.id
_entity.type
_entity.pdbx_description
1 polymer ?
#
loop_
_entity_poly.entity_id
_entity_poly.type
_entity_poly.pdbx_seq_one_letter_code
_entity_poly.pdbx_strand_id
1 'polypeptide(L)'
;MPAWYTSRAQTLAEKEGKERLVALQLEYSLVERNIEREHIPAAQELGIGVCPWSPLASGFLSGKYQRETQDATAAGRLSVVKDSGNPAFEKFTDRNWRILGVLLEVAKELDHTSAEVALNWVVSQPGITSTIIGATKPSQLEKNLAAIELQIPAELRSRLDEVSMPDRSHPYISLGSFYRG
;
A
#
# COMPACT_ATOMS: atom_id res chain seq x y z
N MET A 1 -0.11 -14.43 4.58
CA MET A 1 -1.03 -15.58 4.54
C MET A 1 -1.82 -15.48 3.24
N PRO A 2 -2.01 -16.57 2.45
CA PRO A 2 -2.82 -16.53 1.23
C PRO A 2 -4.30 -16.23 1.53
N ALA A 3 -5.00 -15.59 0.59
CA ALA A 3 -6.41 -15.22 0.76
C ALA A 3 -7.32 -16.45 0.92
N TRP A 4 -7.05 -17.55 0.21
CA TRP A 4 -7.80 -18.80 0.35
C TRP A 4 -7.73 -19.39 1.78
N TYR A 5 -6.59 -19.22 2.45
CA TYR A 5 -6.43 -19.70 3.83
C TYR A 5 -7.24 -18.84 4.80
N THR A 6 -7.27 -17.51 4.60
CA THR A 6 -8.12 -16.60 5.36
C THR A 6 -9.60 -16.96 5.22
N SER A 7 -10.06 -17.19 3.98
CA SER A 7 -11.45 -17.57 3.70
C SER A 7 -11.81 -18.89 4.38
N ARG A 8 -10.91 -19.88 4.29
CA ARG A 8 -11.12 -21.17 4.96
C ARG A 8 -11.19 -21.05 6.48
N ALA A 9 -10.27 -20.28 7.09
CA ALA A 9 -10.25 -20.10 8.54
C ALA A 9 -11.52 -19.41 9.04
N GLN A 10 -11.98 -18.37 8.33
CA GLN A 10 -13.19 -17.63 8.65
C GLN A 10 -14.43 -18.51 8.55
N THR A 11 -14.57 -19.25 7.45
CA THR A 11 -15.70 -20.17 7.24
C THR A 11 -15.75 -21.29 8.29
N LEU A 12 -14.60 -21.83 8.68
CA LEU A 12 -14.53 -22.84 9.74
C LEU A 12 -14.91 -22.26 11.11
N ALA A 13 -14.43 -21.05 11.44
CA ALA A 13 -14.77 -20.38 12.68
C ALA A 13 -16.29 -20.16 12.79
N GLU A 14 -16.92 -19.68 11.73
CA GLU A 14 -18.38 -19.51 11.68
C GLU A 14 -19.13 -20.83 11.85
N LYS A 15 -18.72 -21.87 11.11
CA LYS A 15 -19.38 -23.18 11.14
C LYS A 15 -19.28 -23.87 12.50
N GLU A 16 -18.18 -23.66 13.20
CA GLU A 16 -17.91 -24.28 14.49
C GLU A 16 -18.31 -23.40 15.68
N GLY A 17 -18.93 -22.22 15.44
CA GLY A 17 -19.33 -21.27 16.48
C GLY A 17 -18.13 -20.69 17.26
N LYS A 18 -16.98 -20.56 16.60
CA LYS A 18 -15.74 -19.99 17.17
C LYS A 18 -15.60 -18.51 16.83
N GLU A 19 -14.66 -17.85 17.50
CA GLU A 19 -14.31 -16.46 17.25
C GLU A 19 -13.84 -16.25 15.81
N ARG A 20 -14.38 -15.22 15.16
CA ARG A 20 -14.09 -14.86 13.79
C ARG A 20 -12.83 -14.00 13.68
N LEU A 21 -12.18 -14.05 12.53
CA LEU A 21 -11.15 -13.06 12.18
C LEU A 21 -11.79 -11.68 12.03
N VAL A 22 -11.23 -10.67 12.66
CA VAL A 22 -11.76 -9.31 12.62
C VAL A 22 -10.96 -8.38 11.70
N ALA A 23 -9.67 -8.66 11.50
CA ALA A 23 -8.81 -7.85 10.65
C ALA A 23 -7.65 -8.64 10.04
N LEU A 24 -7.21 -8.20 8.86
CA LEU A 24 -5.97 -8.65 8.19
C LEU A 24 -4.94 -7.53 8.24
N GLN A 25 -3.71 -7.88 8.60
CA GLN A 25 -2.56 -6.99 8.49
C GLN A 25 -1.72 -7.38 7.27
N LEU A 26 -1.66 -6.51 6.25
CA LEU A 26 -1.04 -6.80 4.96
C LEU A 26 -0.18 -5.61 4.51
N GLU A 27 0.90 -5.87 3.76
CA GLU A 27 1.66 -4.78 3.12
C GLU A 27 0.82 -4.17 2.01
N TYR A 28 0.70 -2.83 2.02
CA TYR A 28 -0.01 -2.12 0.98
C TYR A 28 0.50 -0.69 0.81
N SER A 29 0.82 -0.34 -0.41
CA SER A 29 1.32 0.97 -0.82
C SER A 29 1.24 1.11 -2.34
N LEU A 30 1.55 2.29 -2.90
CA LEU A 30 1.66 2.49 -4.34
C LEU A 30 2.62 1.51 -5.05
N VAL A 31 3.64 0.98 -4.36
CA VAL A 31 4.58 0.01 -4.94
C VAL A 31 4.24 -1.44 -4.65
N GLU A 32 3.32 -1.71 -3.73
CA GLU A 32 2.87 -3.06 -3.37
C GLU A 32 1.33 -3.11 -3.31
N ARG A 33 0.71 -3.57 -4.41
CA ARG A 33 -0.74 -3.58 -4.61
C ARG A 33 -1.33 -4.99 -4.78
N ASN A 34 -0.55 -6.04 -4.56
CA ASN A 34 -0.98 -7.42 -4.83
C ASN A 34 -2.20 -7.86 -4.00
N ILE A 35 -2.43 -7.24 -2.84
CA ILE A 35 -3.60 -7.56 -1.99
C ILE A 35 -4.95 -7.20 -2.63
N GLU A 36 -4.95 -6.31 -3.64
CA GLU A 36 -6.17 -5.91 -4.36
C GLU A 36 -6.77 -7.06 -5.18
N ARG A 37 -5.97 -8.09 -5.51
CA ARG A 37 -6.40 -9.20 -6.35
C ARG A 37 -7.36 -10.15 -5.63
N GLU A 38 -7.06 -10.48 -4.38
CA GLU A 38 -7.80 -11.50 -3.64
C GLU A 38 -8.11 -11.09 -2.20
N HIS A 39 -7.14 -10.50 -1.48
CA HIS A 39 -7.31 -10.26 -0.04
C HIS A 39 -8.36 -9.19 0.24
N ILE A 40 -8.34 -8.06 -0.49
CA ILE A 40 -9.35 -7.01 -0.32
C ILE A 40 -10.75 -7.53 -0.68
N PRO A 41 -10.99 -8.14 -1.86
CA PRO A 41 -12.29 -8.73 -2.17
C PRO A 41 -12.75 -9.77 -1.15
N ALA A 42 -11.87 -10.68 -0.74
CA ALA A 42 -12.20 -11.69 0.27
C ALA A 42 -12.52 -11.07 1.64
N ALA A 43 -11.78 -10.04 2.05
CA ALA A 43 -12.03 -9.34 3.30
C ALA A 43 -13.38 -8.63 3.29
N GLN A 44 -13.74 -7.96 2.20
CA GLN A 44 -15.03 -7.32 2.02
C GLN A 44 -16.18 -8.33 2.07
N GLU A 45 -16.09 -9.43 1.35
CA GLU A 45 -17.09 -10.50 1.34
C GLU A 45 -17.28 -11.14 2.71
N LEU A 46 -16.21 -11.33 3.46
CA LEU A 46 -16.20 -12.01 4.75
C LEU A 46 -16.39 -11.07 5.95
N GLY A 47 -16.55 -9.77 5.74
CA GLY A 47 -16.70 -8.78 6.81
C GLY A 47 -15.44 -8.63 7.67
N ILE A 48 -14.25 -8.76 7.09
CA ILE A 48 -12.96 -8.64 7.76
C ILE A 48 -12.33 -7.28 7.42
N GLY A 49 -11.86 -6.54 8.43
CA GLY A 49 -11.13 -5.29 8.20
C GLY A 49 -9.75 -5.51 7.56
N VAL A 50 -9.27 -4.52 6.80
CA VAL A 50 -7.88 -4.53 6.26
C VAL A 50 -7.10 -3.38 6.88
N CYS A 51 -5.98 -3.73 7.55
CA CYS A 51 -5.08 -2.80 8.21
C CYS A 51 -3.70 -2.82 7.53
N PRO A 52 -3.48 -1.97 6.50
CA PRO A 52 -2.21 -1.91 5.80
C PRO A 52 -1.03 -1.54 6.71
N TRP A 53 0.09 -2.23 6.54
CA TRP A 53 1.37 -1.80 7.07
C TRP A 53 2.31 -1.35 5.94
N SER A 54 3.32 -0.57 6.29
CA SER A 54 4.31 -0.01 5.34
C SER A 54 3.73 0.84 4.20
N PRO A 55 2.78 1.77 4.46
CA PRO A 55 2.13 2.57 3.43
C PRO A 55 3.11 3.46 2.66
N LEU A 56 4.27 3.77 3.24
CA LEU A 56 5.38 4.49 2.61
C LEU A 56 6.50 3.59 2.09
N ALA A 57 6.27 2.27 1.96
CA ALA A 57 7.25 1.29 1.47
C ALA A 57 8.60 1.42 2.19
N SER A 58 8.61 1.33 3.53
CA SER A 58 9.80 1.52 4.39
C SER A 58 10.48 2.89 4.22
N GLY A 59 9.71 3.90 3.81
CA GLY A 59 10.17 5.27 3.57
C GLY A 59 10.63 5.53 2.14
N PHE A 60 10.54 4.58 1.23
CA PHE A 60 10.86 4.77 -0.19
C PHE A 60 10.00 5.89 -0.81
N LEU A 61 8.70 5.87 -0.57
CA LEU A 61 7.74 6.83 -1.11
C LEU A 61 7.82 8.24 -0.46
N SER A 62 8.68 8.45 0.53
CA SER A 62 8.95 9.80 1.04
C SER A 62 9.88 10.64 0.14
N GLY A 63 10.43 10.06 -0.93
CA GLY A 63 11.31 10.76 -1.87
C GLY A 63 12.73 11.02 -1.36
N LYS A 64 13.12 10.47 -0.21
CA LYS A 64 14.45 10.71 0.38
C LYS A 64 15.58 9.89 -0.26
N TYR A 65 15.27 8.87 -1.06
CA TYR A 65 16.26 8.06 -1.77
C TYR A 65 16.44 8.56 -3.20
N GLN A 66 17.67 8.44 -3.72
CA GLN A 66 18.04 8.85 -5.07
C GLN A 66 18.39 7.63 -5.91
N ARG A 67 17.96 7.63 -7.18
CA ARG A 67 18.17 6.52 -8.10
C ARG A 67 19.64 6.33 -8.48
N GLU A 68 20.37 7.43 -8.66
CA GLU A 68 21.75 7.46 -9.12
C GLU A 68 22.71 6.84 -8.12
N THR A 69 22.48 7.04 -6.85
CA THR A 69 23.31 6.53 -5.79
C THR A 69 22.89 5.13 -5.35
N GLN A 70 21.62 4.73 -5.60
CA GLN A 70 20.95 3.56 -4.99
C GLN A 70 21.30 3.43 -3.50
N ASP A 71 21.74 4.56 -2.94
CA ASP A 71 22.45 4.60 -1.69
C ASP A 71 21.40 4.75 -0.58
N ALA A 72 21.28 3.70 0.14
CA ALA A 72 20.70 3.73 1.47
C ALA A 72 21.57 4.53 2.47
N THR A 73 22.50 5.38 2.02
CA THR A 73 23.30 6.28 2.89
C THR A 73 22.43 7.37 3.52
N ALA A 74 21.32 7.74 2.89
CA ALA A 74 20.29 8.47 3.62
C ALA A 74 19.81 7.62 4.78
N ALA A 75 20.05 8.04 6.02
CA ALA A 75 19.60 7.38 7.23
C ALA A 75 18.09 7.04 7.14
N GLY A 76 17.79 5.79 6.89
CA GLY A 76 16.42 5.32 6.66
C GLY A 76 16.25 3.83 6.86
N ARG A 77 15.01 3.39 7.01
CA ARG A 77 14.70 1.99 7.31
C ARG A 77 15.24 1.02 6.24
N LEU A 78 15.20 1.39 4.95
CA LEU A 78 15.73 0.54 3.88
C LEU A 78 17.25 0.34 3.98
N SER A 79 18.02 1.32 4.49
CA SER A 79 19.46 1.14 4.69
C SER A 79 19.79 0.09 5.74
N VAL A 80 18.92 -0.06 6.75
CA VAL A 80 19.10 -1.05 7.83
C VAL A 80 18.69 -2.46 7.38
N VAL A 81 17.69 -2.58 6.50
CA VAL A 81 17.10 -3.87 6.14
C VAL A 81 17.50 -4.40 4.76
N LYS A 82 18.27 -3.62 3.97
CA LYS A 82 18.69 -4.00 2.62
C LYS A 82 19.41 -5.35 2.57
N ASP A 83 20.22 -5.64 3.59
CA ASP A 83 21.03 -6.84 3.68
C ASP A 83 20.32 -8.01 4.38
N SER A 84 19.03 -7.86 4.68
CA SER A 84 18.21 -8.89 5.36
C SER A 84 17.90 -10.10 4.47
N GLY A 85 18.13 -10.02 3.14
CA GLY A 85 17.75 -11.04 2.18
C GLY A 85 16.23 -11.23 2.01
N ASN A 86 15.43 -10.36 2.64
CA ASN A 86 13.97 -10.43 2.53
C ASN A 86 13.48 -9.62 1.31
N PRO A 87 12.88 -10.27 0.29
CA PRO A 87 12.39 -9.61 -0.92
C PRO A 87 11.40 -8.47 -0.66
N ALA A 88 10.69 -8.49 0.48
CA ALA A 88 9.77 -7.40 0.86
C ALA A 88 10.48 -6.04 1.00
N PHE A 89 11.79 -6.02 1.18
CA PHE A 89 12.58 -4.79 1.29
C PHE A 89 13.32 -4.41 0.00
N GLU A 90 13.21 -5.20 -1.07
CA GLU A 90 13.73 -4.86 -2.40
C GLU A 90 12.84 -3.80 -3.05
N LYS A 91 13.02 -2.54 -2.66
CA LYS A 91 12.22 -1.42 -3.18
C LYS A 91 12.89 -0.67 -4.34
N PHE A 92 14.19 -0.86 -4.58
CA PHE A 92 14.96 -0.15 -5.60
C PHE A 92 14.86 -0.83 -6.97
N THR A 93 13.67 -0.85 -7.56
CA THR A 93 13.40 -1.39 -8.90
C THR A 93 13.03 -0.28 -9.87
N ASP A 94 13.25 -0.51 -11.18
CA ASP A 94 12.86 0.46 -12.22
C ASP A 94 11.37 0.80 -12.21
N ARG A 95 10.52 -0.18 -11.90
CA ARG A 95 9.09 0.04 -11.72
C ARG A 95 8.82 1.00 -10.56
N ASN A 96 9.41 0.75 -9.41
CA ASN A 96 9.18 1.56 -8.22
C ASN A 96 9.72 2.98 -8.39
N TRP A 97 10.87 3.15 -9.05
CA TRP A 97 11.39 4.48 -9.39
C TRP A 97 10.46 5.28 -10.31
N ARG A 98 9.82 4.62 -11.30
CA ARG A 98 8.79 5.28 -12.13
C ARG A 98 7.59 5.73 -11.30
N ILE A 99 7.11 4.87 -10.39
CA ILE A 99 6.01 5.20 -9.48
C ILE A 99 6.37 6.39 -8.61
N LEU A 100 7.57 6.39 -8.01
CA LEU A 100 8.04 7.51 -7.20
C LEU A 100 8.14 8.81 -8.02
N GLY A 101 8.59 8.73 -9.26
CA GLY A 101 8.65 9.90 -10.16
C GLY A 101 7.29 10.57 -10.32
N VAL A 102 6.26 9.80 -10.70
CA VAL A 102 4.89 10.32 -10.83
C VAL A 102 4.33 10.81 -9.50
N LEU A 103 4.61 10.11 -8.40
CA LEU A 103 4.20 10.56 -7.07
C LEU A 103 4.79 11.92 -6.70
N LEU A 104 6.06 12.17 -7.02
CA LEU A 104 6.72 13.45 -6.77
C LEU A 104 6.11 14.58 -7.62
N GLU A 105 5.77 14.31 -8.89
CA GLU A 105 5.08 15.26 -9.76
C GLU A 105 3.70 15.63 -9.18
N VAL A 106 2.88 14.63 -8.84
CA VAL A 106 1.55 14.83 -8.26
C VAL A 106 1.64 15.59 -6.92
N ALA A 107 2.60 15.24 -6.08
CA ALA A 107 2.81 15.93 -4.81
C ALA A 107 3.15 17.40 -5.01
N LYS A 108 4.00 17.72 -6.00
CA LYS A 108 4.35 19.10 -6.37
C LYS A 108 3.13 19.88 -6.90
N GLU A 109 2.29 19.25 -7.73
CA GLU A 109 1.07 19.88 -8.26
C GLU A 109 0.07 20.22 -7.15
N LEU A 110 0.05 19.40 -6.08
CA LEU A 110 -0.82 19.59 -4.91
C LEU A 110 -0.22 20.51 -3.82
N ASP A 111 1.03 20.93 -3.95
CA ASP A 111 1.80 21.64 -2.91
C ASP A 111 1.87 20.84 -1.59
N HIS A 112 2.02 19.52 -1.70
CA HIS A 112 2.15 18.59 -0.59
C HIS A 112 3.41 17.74 -0.71
N THR A 113 3.79 17.05 0.38
CA THR A 113 4.89 16.09 0.33
C THR A 113 4.44 14.77 -0.30
N SER A 114 5.37 14.06 -0.95
CA SER A 114 5.10 12.73 -1.50
C SER A 114 4.61 11.73 -0.45
N ALA A 115 5.06 11.88 0.80
CA ALA A 115 4.60 11.06 1.92
C ALA A 115 3.12 11.31 2.23
N GLU A 116 2.67 12.56 2.28
CA GLU A 116 1.26 12.92 2.50
C GLU A 116 0.36 12.36 1.39
N VAL A 117 0.77 12.55 0.13
CA VAL A 117 0.02 12.03 -1.03
C VAL A 117 -0.05 10.50 -1.01
N ALA A 118 1.07 9.83 -0.75
CA ALA A 118 1.11 8.36 -0.69
C ALA A 118 0.25 7.80 0.46
N LEU A 119 0.26 8.44 1.63
CA LEU A 119 -0.59 8.05 2.77
C LEU A 119 -2.06 8.26 2.46
N ASN A 120 -2.43 9.43 1.93
CA ASN A 120 -3.81 9.71 1.51
C ASN A 120 -4.31 8.70 0.50
N TRP A 121 -3.47 8.37 -0.50
CA TRP A 121 -3.82 7.36 -1.50
C TRP A 121 -4.17 6.03 -0.87
N VAL A 122 -3.39 5.54 0.12
CA VAL A 122 -3.64 4.26 0.82
C VAL A 122 -4.92 4.31 1.64
N VAL A 123 -5.10 5.33 2.49
CA VAL A 123 -6.24 5.39 3.42
C VAL A 123 -7.57 5.57 2.71
N SER A 124 -7.55 6.13 1.51
CA SER A 124 -8.74 6.38 0.69
C SER A 124 -9.07 5.25 -0.29
N GLN A 125 -8.33 4.13 -0.28
CA GLN A 125 -8.64 2.99 -1.14
C GLN A 125 -9.85 2.20 -0.60
N PRO A 126 -10.74 1.72 -1.50
CA PRO A 126 -11.85 0.87 -1.11
C PRO A 126 -11.39 -0.39 -0.34
N GLY A 127 -12.09 -0.71 0.74
CA GLY A 127 -11.80 -1.90 1.55
C GLY A 127 -10.69 -1.72 2.59
N ILE A 128 -10.05 -0.57 2.65
CA ILE A 128 -9.08 -0.24 3.70
C ILE A 128 -9.82 0.29 4.94
N THR A 129 -9.54 -0.30 6.09
CA THR A 129 -10.21 0.03 7.36
C THR A 129 -9.38 0.97 8.23
N SER A 130 -8.07 0.68 8.38
CA SER A 130 -7.19 1.48 9.23
C SER A 130 -5.73 1.26 8.82
N THR A 131 -5.02 2.32 8.46
CA THR A 131 -3.63 2.24 8.01
C THR A 131 -2.66 2.37 9.19
N ILE A 132 -1.70 1.46 9.27
CA ILE A 132 -0.67 1.45 10.30
C ILE A 132 0.47 2.37 9.85
N ILE A 133 0.69 3.43 10.61
CA ILE A 133 1.77 4.39 10.39
C ILE A 133 2.81 4.34 11.50
N GLY A 134 4.02 4.76 11.20
CA GLY A 134 5.08 4.96 12.19
C GLY A 134 5.69 6.34 12.04
N ALA A 135 5.99 6.98 13.16
CA ALA A 135 6.71 8.25 13.21
C ALA A 135 7.78 8.19 14.30
N THR A 136 8.94 8.78 14.04
CA THR A 136 10.04 8.90 15.01
C THR A 136 10.11 10.29 15.64
N LYS A 137 9.34 11.26 15.11
CA LYS A 137 9.25 12.64 15.59
C LYS A 137 7.77 13.07 15.63
N PRO A 138 7.35 13.89 16.62
CA PRO A 138 5.98 14.42 16.69
C PRO A 138 5.55 15.12 15.40
N SER A 139 6.41 15.94 14.81
CA SER A 139 6.12 16.64 13.54
C SER A 139 5.85 15.70 12.35
N GLN A 140 6.41 14.50 12.34
CA GLN A 140 6.07 13.49 11.33
C GLN A 140 4.67 12.92 11.56
N LEU A 141 4.31 12.68 12.82
CA LEU A 141 2.99 12.18 13.16
C LEU A 141 1.91 13.19 12.78
N GLU A 142 2.10 14.46 13.12
CA GLU A 142 1.18 15.55 12.77
C GLU A 142 0.95 15.62 11.25
N LYS A 143 2.01 15.59 10.44
CA LYS A 143 1.93 15.58 8.98
C LYS A 143 1.24 14.31 8.44
N ASN A 144 1.54 13.16 9.01
CA ASN A 144 0.91 11.90 8.60
C ASN A 144 -0.59 11.90 8.90
N LEU A 145 -1.02 12.50 10.01
CA LEU A 145 -2.45 12.64 10.36
C LEU A 145 -3.14 13.67 9.44
N ALA A 146 -2.50 14.79 9.17
CA ALA A 146 -3.04 15.81 8.25
C ALA A 146 -3.23 15.27 6.82
N ALA A 147 -2.42 14.29 6.42
CA ALA A 147 -2.55 13.65 5.11
C ALA A 147 -3.94 13.01 4.87
N ILE A 148 -4.67 12.64 5.91
CA ILE A 148 -6.00 12.02 5.79
C ILE A 148 -7.03 13.01 5.21
N GLU A 149 -6.87 14.29 5.49
CA GLU A 149 -7.79 15.35 5.06
C GLU A 149 -7.53 15.85 3.64
N LEU A 150 -6.40 15.44 3.03
CA LEU A 150 -6.03 15.84 1.68
C LEU A 150 -7.07 15.34 0.67
N GLN A 151 -7.50 16.24 -0.23
CA GLN A 151 -8.38 15.90 -1.35
C GLN A 151 -7.56 15.79 -2.64
N ILE A 152 -7.29 14.58 -3.09
CA ILE A 152 -6.60 14.33 -4.37
C ILE A 152 -7.63 14.37 -5.49
N PRO A 153 -7.54 15.33 -6.46
CA PRO A 153 -8.42 15.37 -7.62
C PRO A 153 -8.42 14.04 -8.39
N ALA A 154 -9.55 13.67 -8.97
CA ALA A 154 -9.73 12.38 -9.66
C ALA A 154 -8.69 12.15 -10.77
N GLU A 155 -8.30 13.19 -11.50
CA GLU A 155 -7.28 13.11 -12.54
C GLU A 155 -5.90 12.72 -11.97
N LEU A 156 -5.47 13.37 -10.89
CA LEU A 156 -4.20 13.08 -10.24
C LEU A 156 -4.19 11.70 -9.58
N ARG A 157 -5.33 11.30 -9.01
CA ARG A 157 -5.52 9.94 -8.50
C ARG A 157 -5.37 8.90 -9.61
N SER A 158 -6.00 9.13 -10.78
CA SER A 158 -5.90 8.23 -11.93
C SER A 158 -4.45 8.05 -12.39
N ARG A 159 -3.65 9.12 -12.42
CA ARG A 159 -2.22 9.05 -12.74
C ARG A 159 -1.44 8.16 -11.76
N LEU A 160 -1.73 8.26 -10.45
CA LEU A 160 -1.12 7.40 -9.44
C LEU A 160 -1.57 5.94 -9.60
N ASP A 161 -2.86 5.71 -9.87
CA ASP A 161 -3.42 4.38 -10.07
C ASP A 161 -2.82 3.69 -11.29
N GLU A 162 -2.72 4.39 -12.41
CA GLU A 162 -2.18 3.87 -13.67
C GLU A 162 -0.71 3.49 -13.55
N VAL A 163 0.15 4.39 -13.03
CA VAL A 163 1.59 4.11 -12.91
C VAL A 163 1.90 2.99 -11.92
N SER A 164 1.06 2.80 -10.91
CA SER A 164 1.24 1.81 -9.84
C SER A 164 0.49 0.50 -10.08
N MET A 165 -0.32 0.41 -11.16
CA MET A 165 -1.09 -0.79 -11.48
C MET A 165 -0.19 -2.01 -11.53
N PRO A 166 -0.52 -3.09 -10.79
CA PRO A 166 0.22 -4.34 -10.90
C PRO A 166 0.08 -4.97 -12.27
N ASP A 167 1.14 -5.65 -12.73
CA ASP A 167 1.08 -6.39 -13.98
C ASP A 167 -0.10 -7.35 -14.01
N ARG A 168 -0.85 -7.33 -15.11
CA ARG A 168 -1.97 -8.24 -15.30
C ARG A 168 -1.43 -9.65 -15.53
N SER A 169 -1.78 -10.58 -14.66
CA SER A 169 -1.41 -11.98 -14.78
C SER A 169 -2.65 -12.87 -14.86
N HIS A 170 -2.53 -14.01 -15.57
CA HIS A 170 -3.57 -15.03 -15.55
C HIS A 170 -3.69 -15.64 -14.14
N PRO A 171 -4.90 -15.93 -13.63
CA PRO A 171 -6.23 -15.83 -14.27
C PRO A 171 -6.90 -14.45 -14.17
N TYR A 172 -6.33 -13.50 -13.47
CA TYR A 172 -6.96 -12.19 -13.14
C TYR A 172 -7.19 -11.29 -14.36
N ILE A 173 -6.50 -11.52 -15.48
CA ILE A 173 -6.78 -10.83 -16.75
C ILE A 173 -8.24 -11.01 -17.17
N SER A 174 -8.77 -12.22 -16.96
CA SER A 174 -10.14 -12.59 -17.39
C SER A 174 -11.18 -12.31 -16.31
N LEU A 175 -10.80 -12.33 -15.01
CA LEU A 175 -11.71 -12.17 -13.89
C LEU A 175 -12.17 -10.72 -13.68
N GLY A 176 -11.39 -9.74 -14.10
CA GLY A 176 -11.73 -8.32 -13.96
C GLY A 176 -13.02 -7.87 -14.67
N SER A 177 -13.56 -8.71 -15.57
CA SER A 177 -14.87 -8.49 -16.19
C SER A 177 -16.03 -9.08 -15.36
N PHE A 178 -15.77 -10.02 -14.47
CA PHE A 178 -16.80 -10.69 -13.65
C PHE A 178 -17.09 -9.98 -12.31
N TYR A 179 -16.14 -9.18 -11.79
CA TYR A 179 -16.30 -8.44 -10.53
C TYR A 179 -16.82 -7.00 -10.70
N ARG A 180 -17.15 -6.60 -11.93
CA ARG A 180 -17.81 -5.31 -12.22
C ARG A 180 -19.31 -5.53 -12.46
N GLY A 181 -19.97 -6.14 -11.51
CA GLY A 181 -21.40 -6.28 -11.45
C GLY A 181 -22.00 -5.35 -10.43
#